data_1f569786ec035fb72ea5b1f64fca5385
#
_entry.id   1f569786ec035fb72ea5b1f64fca5385
#
_cell.length_a   1.000
_cell.length_b   1.000
_cell.length_c   1.000
_cell.angle_alpha   90.00
_cell.angle_beta   90.00
_cell.angle_gamma   90.00
#
_symmetry.space_group_name_H-M   'P 1'
#
loop_
_entity.id
_entity.type
_entity.pdbx_description
1 polymer ?
#
loop_
_entity_poly.entity_id
_entity_poly.type
_entity_poly.pdbx_seq_one_letter_code
_entity_poly.pdbx_strand_id
1 'polypeptide(L)'
;MGTEAGSQRYVLSEVEPGPLALRQARGMDALTRLGEAAANTITIPVITSAAPVGAGPTTDSRVWHQGIPWGRLLTGPWPLLCLLGVQAVLPARLLDSNTAFADEALYLWAGHLEWAHLHHGVPLPPFATYFSGSPVIYPPIGALADSIGGLAAARALSGCFMLMATVLLWSTTARLFGKRAAILAAGLWAVLGPTLHMGAFATYDAMTLMLLALAASCAVRAAQGNYATQWAMAAAAALALANATKYASALWDPVVIGAAASRAWSAQGRKPAIRQAAIITSYLLILLALLLMLATTANRNYFVGIYATTLGRRTGTTGALTVLHDSWSWTEILAITALTGLAVIWRQGRESGRRALAATLAVAGLLAPLNQARLHTDVSLIKHTDYGAWFTAIIAGYVMSELMKGGWPRRVIAGAAVVGCTVCSAVIGYQQAQGFYHSWPNVTRVLAILRPMVTKTHGPMLLQNPAIFEYYFKIGPQWKRITGQNSIRLASGRTIAVAPVGSEGIPGPYLAFVRAGYFKLIALNNYGDDPYDGPLVRAISRDPAYVEVGRTLWQDGNFIVWTYKPRR
;
A
#
# COMPACT_ATOMS: atom_id res chain seq x y z
N MET A 1 -27.24 20.78 -12.24
CA MET A 1 -27.06 19.67 -11.31
C MET A 1 -25.57 19.62 -11.05
N GLY A 2 -25.11 20.25 -9.98
CA GLY A 2 -23.71 20.38 -9.63
C GLY A 2 -23.33 19.20 -8.76
N THR A 3 -22.36 18.44 -9.20
CA THR A 3 -21.68 17.42 -8.39
C THR A 3 -20.65 18.14 -7.53
N GLU A 4 -20.96 18.33 -6.25
CA GLU A 4 -19.97 18.71 -5.24
C GLU A 4 -18.96 17.56 -5.11
N ALA A 5 -17.78 17.78 -5.65
CA ALA A 5 -16.62 16.94 -5.35
C ALA A 5 -16.22 17.22 -3.91
N GLY A 6 -16.60 16.34 -2.99
CA GLY A 6 -16.17 16.40 -1.62
C GLY A 6 -14.65 16.35 -1.53
N SER A 7 -14.03 17.42 -1.06
CA SER A 7 -12.60 17.49 -0.79
C SER A 7 -12.27 16.50 0.33
N GLN A 8 -11.69 15.35 -0.02
CA GLN A 8 -11.15 14.42 0.98
C GLN A 8 -9.97 15.08 1.69
N ARG A 9 -10.15 15.42 2.95
CA ARG A 9 -9.12 15.95 3.84
C ARG A 9 -8.34 14.78 4.44
N TYR A 10 -7.10 14.64 4.01
CA TYR A 10 -6.20 13.64 4.56
C TYR A 10 -5.45 14.22 5.77
N VAL A 11 -5.67 13.65 6.92
CA VAL A 11 -4.99 14.01 8.17
C VAL A 11 -3.82 13.06 8.41
N LEU A 12 -2.63 13.63 8.56
CA LEU A 12 -1.44 12.89 8.96
C LEU A 12 -1.57 12.42 10.41
N SER A 13 -1.24 11.16 10.65
CA SER A 13 -1.21 10.59 11.98
C SER A 13 0.15 10.84 12.66
N GLU A 14 0.33 11.93 13.37
CA GLU A 14 1.49 12.13 14.25
C GLU A 14 1.15 11.67 15.68
N VAL A 15 1.98 10.80 16.26
CA VAL A 15 1.91 10.35 17.67
C VAL A 15 3.10 10.91 18.43
N GLU A 16 2.86 11.57 19.54
CA GLU A 16 3.90 12.04 20.44
C GLU A 16 4.26 11.04 21.54
N PRO A 17 5.55 10.95 21.90
CA PRO A 17 5.98 10.15 23.03
C PRO A 17 5.89 10.95 24.35
N GLY A 18 5.39 10.28 25.39
CA GLY A 18 5.52 10.74 26.77
C GLY A 18 6.99 10.72 27.21
N PRO A 19 7.34 11.43 28.31
CA PRO A 19 8.72 11.74 28.66
C PRO A 19 9.42 10.57 29.34
N LEU A 20 10.36 9.91 28.63
CA LEU A 20 11.47 9.19 29.26
C LEU A 20 12.62 9.07 28.27
N ALA A 21 13.56 9.96 28.40
CA ALA A 21 14.81 9.96 27.66
C ALA A 21 15.87 9.09 28.34
N LEU A 22 16.80 8.57 27.52
CA LEU A 22 18.16 8.15 27.81
C LEU A 22 18.41 6.78 28.48
N ARG A 23 18.82 5.81 27.63
CA ARG A 23 20.14 5.15 27.75
C ARG A 23 20.51 4.46 26.43
N GLN A 24 21.73 4.77 26.03
CA GLN A 24 22.37 4.42 24.78
C GLN A 24 22.93 3.00 24.70
N ALA A 25 22.96 2.53 23.45
CA ALA A 25 24.08 1.88 22.76
C ALA A 25 24.80 0.69 23.44
N ARG A 26 24.53 -0.48 22.89
CA ARG A 26 25.51 -1.58 22.63
C ARG A 26 24.72 -2.75 22.00
N GLY A 27 24.91 -2.98 20.72
CA GLY A 27 24.27 -4.12 20.04
C GLY A 27 24.37 -4.14 18.52
N MET A 28 25.22 -3.29 17.91
CA MET A 28 25.31 -3.22 16.44
C MET A 28 26.31 -4.19 15.80
N ASP A 29 27.11 -4.93 16.57
CA ASP A 29 28.13 -5.84 16.00
C ASP A 29 27.60 -7.21 15.58
N ALA A 30 26.35 -7.55 15.92
CA ALA A 30 25.78 -8.85 15.58
C ALA A 30 25.14 -8.91 14.18
N LEU A 31 24.72 -7.78 13.63
CA LEU A 31 24.03 -7.73 12.32
C LEU A 31 25.00 -7.71 11.14
N THR A 32 26.23 -7.25 11.32
CA THR A 32 27.26 -7.22 10.27
C THR A 32 27.77 -8.62 9.92
N ARG A 33 27.73 -9.56 10.86
CA ARG A 33 28.22 -10.94 10.64
C ARG A 33 27.23 -11.88 9.95
N LEU A 34 25.97 -11.50 9.86
CA LEU A 34 24.94 -12.30 9.15
C LEU A 34 24.83 -11.96 7.66
N GLY A 35 25.38 -10.82 7.23
CA GLY A 35 25.37 -10.40 5.82
C GLY A 35 26.42 -11.12 4.95
N GLU A 36 27.49 -11.62 5.52
CA GLU A 36 28.59 -12.24 4.76
C GLU A 36 28.39 -13.74 4.48
N ALA A 37 27.46 -14.41 5.16
CA ALA A 37 27.20 -15.84 4.99
C ALA A 37 26.22 -16.20 3.86
N ALA A 38 25.54 -15.22 3.26
CA ALA A 38 24.48 -15.45 2.27
C ALA A 38 24.94 -15.34 0.79
N ALA A 39 26.22 -15.08 0.53
CA ALA A 39 26.70 -14.76 -0.83
C ALA A 39 27.24 -15.94 -1.65
N ASN A 40 27.20 -17.17 -1.15
CA ASN A 40 27.74 -18.31 -1.91
C ASN A 40 26.69 -19.39 -2.16
N THR A 41 26.54 -19.69 -3.46
CA THR A 41 26.01 -20.92 -4.07
C THR A 41 24.52 -20.98 -4.35
N ILE A 42 24.11 -20.39 -5.49
CA ILE A 42 22.95 -20.88 -6.24
C ILE A 42 23.46 -21.55 -7.51
N THR A 43 23.55 -22.88 -7.48
CA THR A 43 23.79 -23.71 -8.67
C THR A 43 22.44 -24.12 -9.27
N ILE A 44 22.19 -23.70 -10.50
CA ILE A 44 20.99 -24.09 -11.25
C ILE A 44 21.29 -25.40 -11.97
N PRO A 45 20.58 -26.51 -11.74
CA PRO A 45 20.75 -27.73 -12.54
C PRO A 45 20.08 -27.56 -13.91
N VAL A 46 20.87 -27.68 -14.96
CA VAL A 46 20.38 -27.83 -16.34
C VAL A 46 19.91 -29.28 -16.52
N ILE A 47 18.62 -29.47 -16.73
CA ILE A 47 18.05 -30.78 -17.07
C ILE A 47 18.09 -30.92 -18.60
N THR A 48 19.04 -31.70 -19.10
CA THR A 48 19.04 -32.22 -20.46
C THR A 48 18.13 -33.45 -20.51
N SER A 49 17.03 -33.37 -21.21
CA SER A 49 16.16 -34.50 -21.54
C SER A 49 16.50 -34.98 -22.94
N ALA A 50 17.04 -36.18 -23.04
CA ALA A 50 17.22 -36.92 -24.29
C ALA A 50 15.87 -37.52 -24.73
N ALA A 51 15.51 -37.31 -25.99
CA ALA A 51 14.38 -37.96 -26.65
C ALA A 51 14.79 -39.25 -27.32
N PRO A 52 13.96 -40.29 -27.39
CA PRO A 52 14.20 -41.47 -28.21
C PRO A 52 13.82 -41.22 -29.67
N VAL A 53 14.71 -41.65 -30.53
CA VAL A 53 14.55 -41.74 -32.00
C VAL A 53 13.80 -43.02 -32.35
N GLY A 54 12.80 -42.92 -33.24
CA GLY A 54 12.32 -44.10 -33.96
C GLY A 54 10.85 -44.01 -34.36
N ALA A 55 10.55 -43.72 -35.64
CA ALA A 55 9.69 -44.44 -36.57
C ALA A 55 9.37 -43.58 -37.78
N GLY A 56 9.43 -44.13 -38.95
CA GLY A 56 9.48 -43.53 -40.27
C GLY A 56 8.20 -42.89 -40.82
N PRO A 57 8.22 -42.41 -42.07
CA PRO A 57 7.25 -41.50 -42.61
C PRO A 57 6.03 -42.21 -43.19
N THR A 58 4.84 -41.89 -42.75
CA THR A 58 3.60 -42.09 -43.52
C THR A 58 3.15 -40.75 -44.06
N THR A 59 3.23 -40.60 -45.36
CA THR A 59 2.61 -39.52 -46.14
C THR A 59 1.10 -39.60 -46.02
N ASP A 60 0.49 -38.67 -45.30
CA ASP A 60 -0.96 -38.41 -45.45
C ASP A 60 -1.17 -36.90 -45.72
N SER A 61 -1.65 -36.68 -46.96
CA SER A 61 -1.94 -35.39 -47.55
C SER A 61 -3.27 -34.81 -47.06
N ARG A 62 -3.23 -34.24 -45.85
CA ARG A 62 -4.32 -33.33 -45.36
C ARG A 62 -3.74 -32.16 -44.58
N VAL A 63 -2.96 -31.33 -45.24
CA VAL A 63 -2.51 -30.05 -44.69
C VAL A 63 -3.25 -28.97 -45.45
N TRP A 64 -4.24 -28.38 -44.84
CA TRP A 64 -4.72 -26.97 -45.04
C TRP A 64 -6.06 -26.77 -44.32
N HIS A 65 -6.07 -26.70 -42.99
CA HIS A 65 -7.02 -26.03 -42.12
C HIS A 65 -6.69 -26.29 -40.63
N GLN A 66 -5.41 -26.15 -40.25
CA GLN A 66 -5.14 -26.00 -38.86
C GLN A 66 -5.23 -24.50 -38.52
N GLY A 67 -6.42 -24.04 -38.17
CA GLY A 67 -6.63 -22.75 -37.55
C GLY A 67 -5.70 -22.64 -36.33
N ILE A 68 -5.06 -21.48 -36.17
CA ILE A 68 -4.17 -21.17 -35.05
C ILE A 68 -4.83 -21.69 -33.78
N PRO A 69 -4.20 -22.61 -33.02
CA PRO A 69 -4.82 -23.19 -31.84
C PRO A 69 -4.87 -22.14 -30.72
N TRP A 70 -5.89 -21.32 -30.71
CA TRP A 70 -6.12 -20.26 -29.71
C TRP A 70 -5.92 -20.74 -28.29
N GLY A 71 -6.12 -22.04 -28.03
CA GLY A 71 -5.86 -22.64 -26.72
C GLY A 71 -4.38 -22.64 -26.31
N ARG A 72 -3.43 -22.68 -27.26
CA ARG A 72 -1.97 -22.61 -26.98
C ARG A 72 -1.52 -21.17 -26.74
N LEU A 73 -2.11 -20.20 -27.43
CA LEU A 73 -1.79 -18.78 -27.22
C LEU A 73 -2.12 -18.33 -25.79
N LEU A 74 -3.23 -18.78 -25.19
CA LEU A 74 -3.63 -18.41 -23.84
C LEU A 74 -2.89 -19.17 -22.72
N THR A 75 -2.14 -20.21 -23.04
CA THR A 75 -1.42 -21.03 -22.06
C THR A 75 0.09 -20.79 -22.04
N GLY A 76 0.61 -20.04 -23.00
CA GLY A 76 2.00 -19.60 -23.07
C GLY A 76 2.32 -18.44 -22.12
N PRO A 77 3.57 -17.96 -22.10
CA PRO A 77 3.99 -16.80 -21.29
C PRO A 77 3.50 -15.45 -21.84
N TRP A 78 3.22 -15.38 -23.16
CA TRP A 78 2.91 -14.14 -23.86
C TRP A 78 1.71 -13.36 -23.31
N PRO A 79 0.56 -13.97 -22.94
CA PRO A 79 -0.56 -13.22 -22.40
C PRO A 79 -0.21 -12.51 -21.09
N LEU A 80 0.60 -13.16 -20.24
CA LEU A 80 1.07 -12.56 -19.01
C LEU A 80 2.03 -11.39 -19.29
N LEU A 81 2.97 -11.55 -20.24
CA LEU A 81 3.91 -10.47 -20.59
C LEU A 81 3.17 -9.26 -21.18
N CYS A 82 2.20 -9.46 -22.08
CA CYS A 82 1.36 -8.39 -22.60
C CYS A 82 0.59 -7.68 -21.48
N LEU A 83 0.02 -8.44 -20.55
CA LEU A 83 -0.69 -7.89 -19.41
C LEU A 83 0.21 -7.06 -18.50
N LEU A 84 1.39 -7.58 -18.17
CA LEU A 84 2.39 -6.85 -17.39
C LEU A 84 2.86 -5.57 -18.10
N GLY A 85 2.98 -5.60 -19.43
CA GLY A 85 3.25 -4.41 -20.24
C GLY A 85 2.16 -3.35 -20.11
N VAL A 86 0.88 -3.74 -20.22
CA VAL A 86 -0.25 -2.82 -20.00
C VAL A 86 -0.26 -2.27 -18.59
N GLN A 87 -0.08 -3.13 -17.59
CA GLN A 87 -0.03 -2.72 -16.19
C GLN A 87 1.19 -1.83 -15.87
N ALA A 88 2.29 -1.96 -16.58
CA ALA A 88 3.44 -1.07 -16.41
C ALA A 88 3.16 0.32 -17.02
N VAL A 89 2.54 0.36 -18.21
CA VAL A 89 2.30 1.60 -18.94
C VAL A 89 1.24 2.49 -18.28
N LEU A 90 0.15 1.90 -17.76
CA LEU A 90 -0.94 2.70 -17.19
C LEU A 90 -0.50 3.49 -15.93
N PRO A 91 0.12 2.89 -14.89
CA PRO A 91 0.66 3.64 -13.76
C PRO A 91 1.82 4.56 -14.16
N ALA A 92 2.66 4.19 -15.14
CA ALA A 92 3.75 5.04 -15.60
C ALA A 92 3.28 6.43 -16.05
N ARG A 93 2.07 6.53 -16.62
CA ARG A 93 1.45 7.81 -16.99
C ARG A 93 1.00 8.66 -15.79
N LEU A 94 0.96 8.08 -14.60
CA LEU A 94 0.54 8.75 -13.37
C LEU A 94 1.72 9.20 -12.50
N LEU A 95 2.96 8.81 -12.82
CA LEU A 95 4.15 9.06 -11.98
C LEU A 95 4.37 10.57 -11.71
N ASP A 96 4.09 11.40 -12.69
CA ASP A 96 4.28 12.86 -12.61
C ASP A 96 2.96 13.64 -12.50
N SER A 97 1.84 12.96 -12.20
CA SER A 97 0.49 13.58 -12.21
C SER A 97 0.30 14.65 -11.14
N ASN A 98 1.01 14.57 -10.01
CA ASN A 98 0.97 15.59 -8.95
C ASN A 98 2.24 15.54 -8.10
N THR A 99 2.46 16.58 -7.28
CA THR A 99 3.49 16.61 -6.23
C THR A 99 3.25 15.50 -5.20
N ALA A 100 4.24 15.22 -4.34
CA ALA A 100 4.12 14.17 -3.34
C ALA A 100 2.89 14.38 -2.44
N PHE A 101 2.11 13.34 -2.25
CA PHE A 101 1.12 13.26 -1.19
C PHE A 101 1.82 13.22 0.18
N ALA A 102 1.11 13.59 1.23
CA ALA A 102 1.66 13.65 2.58
C ALA A 102 2.32 12.34 3.04
N ASP A 103 1.69 11.17 2.76
CA ASP A 103 2.27 9.86 3.09
C ASP A 103 3.57 9.60 2.28
N GLU A 104 3.56 9.89 0.96
CA GLU A 104 4.75 9.70 0.13
C GLU A 104 5.92 10.56 0.64
N ALA A 105 5.63 11.83 0.88
CA ALA A 105 6.62 12.78 1.40
C ALA A 105 7.18 12.33 2.74
N LEU A 106 6.31 11.89 3.66
CA LEU A 106 6.70 11.42 4.99
C LEU A 106 7.61 10.19 4.92
N TYR A 107 7.26 9.19 4.10
CA TYR A 107 8.04 7.95 4.00
C TYR A 107 9.39 8.17 3.32
N LEU A 108 9.41 8.97 2.25
CA LEU A 108 10.66 9.27 1.55
C LEU A 108 11.58 10.13 2.41
N TRP A 109 11.05 11.17 3.06
CA TRP A 109 11.81 12.00 4.00
C TRP A 109 12.37 11.17 5.18
N ALA A 110 11.55 10.31 5.78
CA ALA A 110 11.99 9.42 6.85
C ALA A 110 13.13 8.52 6.39
N GLY A 111 13.02 7.92 5.21
CA GLY A 111 14.06 7.06 4.67
C GLY A 111 15.38 7.79 4.41
N HIS A 112 15.32 9.03 3.90
CA HIS A 112 16.51 9.88 3.75
C HIS A 112 17.16 10.20 5.11
N LEU A 113 16.35 10.48 6.14
CA LEU A 113 16.87 10.71 7.48
C LEU A 113 17.45 9.44 8.12
N GLU A 114 16.87 8.29 7.87
CA GLU A 114 17.40 7.01 8.36
C GLU A 114 18.74 6.67 7.73
N TRP A 115 18.93 6.91 6.45
CA TRP A 115 20.25 6.82 5.80
C TRP A 115 21.23 7.83 6.39
N ALA A 116 20.81 9.08 6.62
CA ALA A 116 21.66 10.10 7.24
C ALA A 116 22.00 9.75 8.70
N HIS A 117 21.08 9.13 9.42
CA HIS A 117 21.33 8.63 10.78
C HIS A 117 22.37 7.50 10.78
N LEU A 118 22.22 6.54 9.87
CA LEU A 118 23.13 5.40 9.75
C LEU A 118 24.56 5.83 9.41
N HIS A 119 24.71 6.82 8.51
CA HIS A 119 26.05 7.24 8.05
C HIS A 119 26.66 8.38 8.88
N HIS A 120 25.85 9.24 9.47
CA HIS A 120 26.30 10.51 10.08
C HIS A 120 25.74 10.76 11.49
N GLY A 121 24.99 9.82 12.06
CA GLY A 121 24.41 9.98 13.40
C GLY A 121 23.36 11.09 13.52
N VAL A 122 22.73 11.50 12.42
CA VAL A 122 21.68 12.55 12.44
C VAL A 122 20.53 12.11 13.33
N PRO A 123 20.04 12.97 14.26
CA PRO A 123 18.95 12.60 15.16
C PRO A 123 17.64 12.40 14.37
N LEU A 124 16.94 11.29 14.67
CA LEU A 124 15.67 10.94 14.06
C LEU A 124 14.48 11.51 14.86
N PRO A 125 13.39 11.88 14.16
CA PRO A 125 12.06 11.97 14.76
C PRO A 125 11.60 10.61 15.31
N PRO A 126 10.59 10.56 16.19
CA PRO A 126 10.05 9.30 16.71
C PRO A 126 9.19 8.58 15.66
N PHE A 127 9.76 8.26 14.51
CA PHE A 127 9.05 7.68 13.35
C PHE A 127 8.25 6.42 13.68
N ALA A 128 8.69 5.64 14.68
CA ALA A 128 7.93 4.47 15.13
C ALA A 128 6.49 4.80 15.58
N THR A 129 6.21 6.08 15.92
CA THR A 129 4.87 6.54 16.30
C THR A 129 4.13 7.26 15.15
N TYR A 130 4.80 7.54 14.02
CA TYR A 130 4.20 8.24 12.90
C TYR A 130 3.57 7.28 11.87
N PHE A 131 4.03 6.04 11.83
CA PHE A 131 3.65 5.08 10.81
C PHE A 131 2.74 3.98 11.33
N SER A 132 1.83 3.50 10.48
CA SER A 132 1.10 2.25 10.69
C SER A 132 1.86 1.02 10.17
N GLY A 133 3.18 1.06 10.24
CA GLY A 133 4.17 0.06 9.84
C GLY A 133 5.54 0.41 10.40
N SER A 134 6.54 -0.46 10.19
CA SER A 134 7.91 -0.19 10.62
C SER A 134 8.57 0.88 9.75
N PRO A 135 9.14 1.94 10.34
CA PRO A 135 9.84 2.97 9.58
C PRO A 135 11.11 2.46 8.88
N VAL A 136 11.75 1.41 9.40
CA VAL A 136 13.05 0.89 8.90
C VAL A 136 12.92 -0.11 7.73
N ILE A 137 11.72 -0.39 7.22
CA ILE A 137 11.54 -1.37 6.13
C ILE A 137 11.40 -0.67 4.79
N TYR A 138 10.23 -0.10 4.49
CA TYR A 138 9.97 0.56 3.21
C TYR A 138 10.67 1.93 3.07
N PRO A 139 10.66 2.83 4.08
CA PRO A 139 11.20 4.17 3.91
C PRO A 139 12.65 4.21 3.39
N PRO A 140 13.61 3.44 3.91
CA PRO A 140 14.97 3.42 3.34
C PRO A 140 15.03 2.96 1.90
N ILE A 141 14.20 1.98 1.51
CA ILE A 141 14.14 1.44 0.15
C ILE A 141 13.52 2.48 -0.80
N GLY A 142 12.44 3.13 -0.37
CA GLY A 142 11.79 4.22 -1.11
C GLY A 142 12.72 5.41 -1.31
N ALA A 143 13.44 5.83 -0.27
CA ALA A 143 14.43 6.91 -0.33
C ALA A 143 15.62 6.60 -1.24
N LEU A 144 16.04 5.32 -1.33
CA LEU A 144 17.06 4.92 -2.30
C LEU A 144 16.57 5.11 -3.74
N ALA A 145 15.36 4.69 -4.06
CA ALA A 145 14.76 4.92 -5.38
C ALA A 145 14.60 6.42 -5.66
N ASP A 146 14.13 7.20 -4.67
CA ASP A 146 14.02 8.67 -4.76
C ASP A 146 15.39 9.33 -5.03
N SER A 147 16.46 8.84 -4.43
CA SER A 147 17.82 9.34 -4.67
C SER A 147 18.30 9.14 -6.12
N ILE A 148 17.77 8.12 -6.82
CA ILE A 148 18.16 7.80 -8.20
C ILE A 148 17.40 8.66 -9.21
N GLY A 149 16.10 8.84 -9.02
CA GLY A 149 15.27 9.53 -10.02
C GLY A 149 14.09 10.31 -9.41
N GLY A 150 14.21 10.76 -8.17
CA GLY A 150 13.18 11.55 -7.48
C GLY A 150 11.90 10.78 -7.23
N LEU A 151 10.83 11.52 -6.95
CA LEU A 151 9.51 10.97 -6.65
C LEU A 151 9.02 9.98 -7.71
N ALA A 152 9.28 10.25 -8.99
CA ALA A 152 8.87 9.37 -10.08
C ALA A 152 9.52 7.98 -9.98
N ALA A 153 10.81 7.89 -9.61
CA ALA A 153 11.47 6.62 -9.41
C ALA A 153 10.97 5.87 -8.16
N ALA A 154 10.67 6.59 -7.08
CA ALA A 154 10.05 5.99 -5.89
C ALA A 154 8.64 5.45 -6.19
N ARG A 155 7.85 6.15 -7.01
CA ARG A 155 6.56 5.68 -7.52
C ARG A 155 6.71 4.47 -8.45
N ALA A 156 7.70 4.50 -9.36
CA ALA A 156 7.99 3.37 -10.25
C ALA A 156 8.40 2.12 -9.49
N LEU A 157 9.11 2.24 -8.36
CA LEU A 157 9.40 1.13 -7.46
C LEU A 157 8.11 0.46 -6.93
N SER A 158 7.10 1.24 -6.57
CA SER A 158 5.78 0.70 -6.22
C SER A 158 5.14 -0.04 -7.39
N GLY A 159 5.30 0.46 -8.62
CA GLY A 159 4.91 -0.24 -9.84
C GLY A 159 5.57 -1.61 -9.98
N CYS A 160 6.88 -1.72 -9.68
CA CYS A 160 7.59 -3.00 -9.68
C CYS A 160 7.02 -4.00 -8.65
N PHE A 161 6.68 -3.54 -7.45
CA PHE A 161 6.02 -4.39 -6.45
C PHE A 161 4.65 -4.87 -6.93
N MET A 162 3.86 -4.01 -7.58
CA MET A 162 2.54 -4.37 -8.12
C MET A 162 2.63 -5.35 -9.30
N LEU A 163 3.61 -5.18 -10.19
CA LEU A 163 3.90 -6.16 -11.25
C LEU A 163 4.25 -7.53 -10.67
N MET A 164 5.07 -7.57 -9.63
CA MET A 164 5.40 -8.82 -8.92
C MET A 164 4.15 -9.44 -8.27
N ALA A 165 3.29 -8.64 -7.64
CA ALA A 165 2.02 -9.10 -7.09
C ALA A 165 1.11 -9.72 -8.16
N THR A 166 1.11 -9.18 -9.40
CA THR A 166 0.39 -9.75 -10.55
C THR A 166 0.96 -11.10 -10.98
N VAL A 167 2.27 -11.24 -11.04
CA VAL A 167 2.92 -12.52 -11.34
C VAL A 167 2.57 -13.56 -10.27
N LEU A 168 2.55 -13.17 -9.00
CA LEU A 168 2.17 -14.02 -7.88
C LEU A 168 0.68 -14.39 -7.93
N LEU A 169 -0.20 -13.46 -8.30
CA LEU A 169 -1.63 -13.72 -8.53
C LEU A 169 -1.83 -14.77 -9.63
N TRP A 170 -1.17 -14.55 -10.78
CA TRP A 170 -1.18 -15.51 -11.87
C TRP A 170 -0.68 -16.89 -11.44
N SER A 171 0.48 -16.95 -10.78
CA SER A 171 1.08 -18.21 -10.31
C SER A 171 0.19 -18.96 -9.33
N THR A 172 -0.39 -18.24 -8.36
CA THR A 172 -1.29 -18.78 -7.34
C THR A 172 -2.59 -19.30 -7.97
N THR A 173 -3.21 -18.49 -8.81
CA THR A 173 -4.46 -18.88 -9.50
C THR A 173 -4.24 -20.04 -10.47
N ALA A 174 -3.09 -20.08 -11.17
CA ALA A 174 -2.76 -21.20 -12.07
C ALA A 174 -2.67 -22.52 -11.32
N ARG A 175 -2.15 -22.53 -10.09
CA ARG A 175 -2.07 -23.72 -9.23
C ARG A 175 -3.41 -24.15 -8.67
N LEU A 176 -4.31 -23.20 -8.42
CA LEU A 176 -5.62 -23.46 -7.84
C LEU A 176 -6.66 -23.87 -8.91
N PHE A 177 -6.68 -23.17 -10.04
CA PHE A 177 -7.75 -23.24 -11.02
C PHE A 177 -7.28 -23.33 -12.50
N GLY A 178 -5.96 -23.38 -12.73
CA GLY A 178 -5.36 -23.53 -14.06
C GLY A 178 -5.04 -22.19 -14.76
N LYS A 179 -4.22 -22.29 -15.82
CA LYS A 179 -3.62 -21.12 -16.50
C LYS A 179 -4.66 -20.15 -17.11
N ARG A 180 -5.81 -20.65 -17.60
CA ARG A 180 -6.87 -19.78 -18.13
C ARG A 180 -7.48 -18.90 -17.06
N ALA A 181 -7.82 -19.49 -15.93
CA ALA A 181 -8.31 -18.74 -14.77
C ALA A 181 -7.27 -17.71 -14.30
N ALA A 182 -5.99 -18.08 -14.32
CA ALA A 182 -4.89 -17.23 -13.88
C ALA A 182 -4.75 -15.95 -14.71
N ILE A 183 -4.80 -16.05 -16.05
CA ILE A 183 -4.68 -14.85 -16.91
C ILE A 183 -5.90 -13.94 -16.79
N LEU A 184 -7.10 -14.51 -16.60
CA LEU A 184 -8.33 -13.76 -16.42
C LEU A 184 -8.37 -13.05 -15.05
N ALA A 185 -7.92 -13.73 -13.99
CA ALA A 185 -7.77 -13.12 -12.66
C ALA A 185 -6.79 -11.95 -12.68
N ALA A 186 -5.59 -12.19 -13.24
CA ALA A 186 -4.55 -11.18 -13.32
C ALA A 186 -4.99 -10.00 -14.20
N GLY A 187 -5.67 -10.27 -15.33
CA GLY A 187 -6.16 -9.23 -16.25
C GLY A 187 -7.18 -8.31 -15.62
N LEU A 188 -8.16 -8.87 -14.89
CA LEU A 188 -9.19 -8.06 -14.24
C LEU A 188 -8.61 -7.23 -13.10
N TRP A 189 -7.75 -7.83 -12.25
CA TRP A 189 -7.17 -7.14 -11.10
C TRP A 189 -6.17 -6.05 -11.51
N ALA A 190 -5.32 -6.31 -12.51
CA ALA A 190 -4.25 -5.39 -12.93
C ALA A 190 -4.75 -4.02 -13.42
N VAL A 191 -6.02 -3.92 -13.81
CA VAL A 191 -6.61 -2.70 -14.36
C VAL A 191 -7.59 -2.00 -13.40
N LEU A 192 -7.75 -2.48 -12.17
CA LEU A 192 -8.58 -1.81 -11.17
C LEU A 192 -7.99 -0.45 -10.76
N GLY A 193 -8.84 0.51 -10.45
CA GLY A 193 -8.41 1.83 -9.98
C GLY A 193 -7.48 1.78 -8.76
N PRO A 194 -7.80 1.03 -7.70
CA PRO A 194 -6.91 0.80 -6.57
C PRO A 194 -5.54 0.24 -6.97
N THR A 195 -5.50 -0.75 -7.85
CA THR A 195 -4.27 -1.39 -8.32
C THR A 195 -3.37 -0.42 -9.10
N LEU A 196 -3.98 0.37 -10.02
CA LEU A 196 -3.27 1.37 -10.81
C LEU A 196 -2.77 2.52 -9.92
N HIS A 197 -3.57 2.97 -8.97
CA HIS A 197 -3.17 3.98 -7.99
C HIS A 197 -1.95 3.51 -7.18
N MET A 198 -2.01 2.32 -6.57
CA MET A 198 -0.89 1.77 -5.80
C MET A 198 0.36 1.55 -6.63
N GLY A 199 0.23 1.26 -7.93
CA GLY A 199 1.35 1.10 -8.86
C GLY A 199 2.09 2.40 -9.19
N ALA A 200 1.53 3.56 -8.84
CA ALA A 200 2.14 4.86 -9.08
C ALA A 200 2.21 5.72 -7.80
N PHE A 201 2.19 5.10 -6.60
CA PHE A 201 2.12 5.78 -5.32
C PHE A 201 3.22 5.30 -4.39
N ALA A 202 4.15 6.19 -4.00
CA ALA A 202 5.39 5.85 -3.28
C ALA A 202 5.13 5.59 -1.78
N THR A 203 4.38 4.53 -1.48
CA THR A 203 4.06 4.12 -0.11
C THR A 203 4.37 2.65 0.11
N TYR A 204 4.46 2.23 1.37
CA TYR A 204 4.72 0.84 1.75
C TYR A 204 3.60 -0.15 1.32
N ASP A 205 2.45 0.36 0.88
CA ASP A 205 1.27 -0.45 0.58
C ASP A 205 1.51 -1.43 -0.58
N ALA A 206 2.15 -1.00 -1.66
CA ALA A 206 2.49 -1.85 -2.79
C ALA A 206 3.45 -3.00 -2.40
N MET A 207 4.47 -2.69 -1.58
CA MET A 207 5.39 -3.69 -1.03
C MET A 207 4.66 -4.68 -0.13
N THR A 208 3.77 -4.19 0.72
CA THR A 208 2.96 -5.01 1.62
C THR A 208 2.08 -5.99 0.85
N LEU A 209 1.38 -5.52 -0.19
CA LEU A 209 0.54 -6.37 -1.02
C LEU A 209 1.37 -7.44 -1.77
N MET A 210 2.53 -7.07 -2.30
CA MET A 210 3.45 -8.05 -2.90
C MET A 210 3.85 -9.13 -1.89
N LEU A 211 4.15 -8.77 -0.64
CA LEU A 211 4.50 -9.72 0.43
C LEU A 211 3.32 -10.62 0.83
N LEU A 212 2.10 -10.08 0.91
CA LEU A 212 0.87 -10.88 1.11
C LEU A 212 0.65 -11.87 -0.04
N ALA A 213 0.86 -11.41 -1.28
CA ALA A 213 0.76 -12.26 -2.48
C ALA A 213 1.82 -13.37 -2.47
N LEU A 214 3.06 -13.06 -2.04
CA LEU A 214 4.13 -14.04 -1.85
C LEU A 214 3.75 -15.06 -0.79
N ALA A 215 3.24 -14.60 0.35
CA ALA A 215 2.77 -15.47 1.43
C ALA A 215 1.68 -16.43 0.94
N ALA A 216 0.67 -15.92 0.23
CA ALA A 216 -0.40 -16.74 -0.35
C ALA A 216 0.14 -17.76 -1.37
N SER A 217 1.09 -17.36 -2.23
CA SER A 217 1.73 -18.25 -3.19
C SER A 217 2.52 -19.37 -2.51
N CYS A 218 3.28 -19.06 -1.45
CA CYS A 218 4.00 -20.03 -0.63
C CYS A 218 3.01 -20.97 0.12
N ALA A 219 1.95 -20.41 0.68
CA ALA A 219 0.92 -21.15 1.41
C ALA A 219 0.20 -22.19 0.54
N VAL A 220 -0.13 -21.83 -0.71
CA VAL A 220 -0.72 -22.75 -1.70
C VAL A 220 0.27 -23.84 -2.11
N ARG A 221 1.56 -23.53 -2.24
CA ARG A 221 2.62 -24.51 -2.54
C ARG A 221 2.84 -25.48 -1.37
N ALA A 222 2.78 -25.00 -0.15
CA ALA A 222 2.91 -25.83 1.05
C ALA A 222 1.88 -26.98 1.11
N ALA A 223 0.71 -26.80 0.49
CA ALA A 223 -0.32 -27.84 0.39
C ALA A 223 -0.09 -28.86 -0.73
N GLN A 224 1.00 -28.81 -1.50
CA GLN A 224 1.13 -29.55 -2.76
C GLN A 224 2.39 -30.41 -2.92
N GLY A 225 3.33 -30.47 -1.99
CA GLY A 225 4.59 -31.12 -2.31
C GLY A 225 5.47 -31.60 -1.17
N ASN A 226 6.62 -32.15 -1.55
CA ASN A 226 7.60 -32.74 -0.64
C ASN A 226 8.27 -31.73 0.32
N TYR A 227 8.18 -30.43 0.03
CA TYR A 227 8.77 -29.34 0.83
C TYR A 227 7.68 -28.53 1.57
N ALA A 228 6.61 -29.19 2.02
CA ALA A 228 5.44 -28.55 2.63
C ALA A 228 5.82 -27.64 3.81
N THR A 229 6.71 -28.09 4.69
CA THR A 229 7.14 -27.32 5.87
C THR A 229 7.95 -26.08 5.46
N GLN A 230 8.90 -26.20 4.52
CA GLN A 230 9.70 -25.06 4.03
C GLN A 230 8.82 -23.98 3.38
N TRP A 231 7.85 -24.40 2.56
CA TRP A 231 6.90 -23.45 1.99
C TRP A 231 5.98 -22.83 3.04
N ALA A 232 5.60 -23.58 4.08
CA ALA A 232 4.83 -23.04 5.20
C ALA A 232 5.64 -22.01 6.00
N MET A 233 6.91 -22.28 6.25
CA MET A 233 7.83 -21.33 6.89
C MET A 233 8.03 -20.07 6.03
N ALA A 234 8.21 -20.22 4.73
CA ALA A 234 8.32 -19.11 3.79
C ALA A 234 7.04 -18.26 3.76
N ALA A 235 5.85 -18.90 3.82
CA ALA A 235 4.58 -18.18 3.93
C ALA A 235 4.50 -17.38 5.23
N ALA A 236 4.87 -17.97 6.37
CA ALA A 236 4.89 -17.30 7.66
C ALA A 236 5.88 -16.13 7.69
N ALA A 237 7.08 -16.31 7.12
CA ALA A 237 8.07 -15.24 7.02
C ALA A 237 7.59 -14.08 6.15
N ALA A 238 6.96 -14.36 5.00
CA ALA A 238 6.38 -13.34 4.15
C ALA A 238 5.22 -12.60 4.83
N LEU A 239 4.34 -13.30 5.59
CA LEU A 239 3.30 -12.66 6.42
C LEU A 239 3.91 -11.78 7.51
N ALA A 240 4.91 -12.27 8.25
CA ALA A 240 5.55 -11.50 9.30
C ALA A 240 6.19 -10.21 8.75
N LEU A 241 6.83 -10.30 7.57
CA LEU A 241 7.42 -9.13 6.91
C LEU A 241 6.34 -8.18 6.37
N ALA A 242 5.23 -8.70 5.82
CA ALA A 242 4.08 -7.89 5.41
C ALA A 242 3.50 -7.12 6.61
N ASN A 243 3.30 -7.80 7.75
CA ASN A 243 2.77 -7.22 8.97
C ASN A 243 3.73 -6.19 9.57
N ALA A 244 5.04 -6.42 9.51
CA ALA A 244 6.02 -5.43 9.92
C ALA A 244 6.07 -4.23 8.98
N THR A 245 5.90 -4.44 7.66
CA THR A 245 5.85 -3.35 6.67
C THR A 245 4.62 -2.48 6.86
N LYS A 246 3.45 -3.08 7.09
CA LYS A 246 2.19 -2.39 7.41
C LYS A 246 1.32 -3.25 8.33
N TYR A 247 1.09 -2.79 9.55
CA TYR A 247 0.39 -3.55 10.60
C TYR A 247 -1.03 -3.97 10.18
N ALA A 248 -1.71 -3.18 9.36
CA ALA A 248 -3.05 -3.48 8.87
C ALA A 248 -3.12 -4.74 8.00
N SER A 249 -1.99 -5.21 7.43
CA SER A 249 -1.96 -6.44 6.63
C SER A 249 -2.30 -7.70 7.42
N ALA A 250 -2.11 -7.67 8.75
CA ALA A 250 -2.47 -8.77 9.65
C ALA A 250 -3.96 -9.18 9.54
N LEU A 251 -4.81 -8.29 9.04
CA LEU A 251 -6.22 -8.57 8.75
C LEU A 251 -6.38 -9.73 7.74
N TRP A 252 -5.40 -9.93 6.85
CA TRP A 252 -5.40 -11.00 5.83
C TRP A 252 -4.64 -12.26 6.23
N ASP A 253 -3.98 -12.31 7.39
CA ASP A 253 -3.29 -13.52 7.86
C ASP A 253 -4.25 -14.74 7.92
N PRO A 254 -5.48 -14.63 8.48
CA PRO A 254 -6.43 -15.72 8.49
C PRO A 254 -6.85 -16.18 7.08
N VAL A 255 -6.85 -15.26 6.09
CA VAL A 255 -7.17 -15.60 4.70
C VAL A 255 -6.07 -16.47 4.09
N VAL A 256 -4.81 -16.11 4.26
CA VAL A 256 -3.67 -16.88 3.75
C VAL A 256 -3.61 -18.25 4.41
N ILE A 257 -3.76 -18.31 5.75
CA ILE A 257 -3.79 -19.56 6.51
C ILE A 257 -4.99 -20.43 6.09
N GLY A 258 -6.17 -19.82 5.96
CA GLY A 258 -7.40 -20.49 5.54
C GLY A 258 -7.32 -21.02 4.11
N ALA A 259 -6.69 -20.29 3.19
CA ALA A 259 -6.47 -20.73 1.81
C ALA A 259 -5.53 -21.95 1.76
N ALA A 260 -4.44 -21.94 2.54
CA ALA A 260 -3.54 -23.09 2.67
C ALA A 260 -4.26 -24.31 3.23
N ALA A 261 -4.99 -24.14 4.33
CA ALA A 261 -5.76 -25.20 4.98
C ALA A 261 -6.85 -25.77 4.05
N SER A 262 -7.61 -24.91 3.39
CA SER A 262 -8.67 -25.31 2.45
C SER A 262 -8.12 -26.09 1.27
N ARG A 263 -6.95 -25.68 0.75
CA ARG A 263 -6.26 -26.37 -0.34
C ARG A 263 -5.74 -27.74 0.12
N ALA A 264 -5.12 -27.82 1.29
CA ALA A 264 -4.69 -29.08 1.89
C ALA A 264 -5.87 -30.02 2.17
N TRP A 265 -6.99 -29.47 2.64
CA TRP A 265 -8.22 -30.23 2.85
C TRP A 265 -8.74 -30.88 1.56
N SER A 266 -8.80 -30.12 0.47
CA SER A 266 -9.22 -30.65 -0.83
C SER A 266 -8.28 -31.73 -1.37
N ALA A 267 -6.97 -31.64 -1.09
CA ALA A 267 -5.98 -32.53 -1.66
C ALA A 267 -5.68 -33.77 -0.80
N GLN A 268 -5.72 -33.64 0.54
CA GLN A 268 -5.16 -34.63 1.47
C GLN A 268 -6.08 -34.91 2.68
N GLY A 269 -7.19 -34.18 2.83
CA GLY A 269 -8.13 -34.32 3.92
C GLY A 269 -7.89 -33.38 5.10
N ARG A 270 -8.74 -33.55 6.17
CA ARG A 270 -8.80 -32.61 7.31
C ARG A 270 -7.54 -32.57 8.17
N LYS A 271 -6.92 -33.72 8.47
CA LYS A 271 -5.73 -33.79 9.35
C LYS A 271 -4.54 -33.01 8.79
N PRO A 272 -4.13 -33.19 7.50
CA PRO A 272 -3.10 -32.34 6.88
C PRO A 272 -3.48 -30.87 6.84
N ALA A 273 -4.76 -30.52 6.61
CA ALA A 273 -5.23 -29.14 6.62
C ALA A 273 -4.98 -28.43 7.96
N ILE A 274 -5.38 -29.08 9.06
CA ILE A 274 -5.17 -28.57 10.42
C ILE A 274 -3.66 -28.44 10.72
N ARG A 275 -2.88 -29.46 10.37
CA ARG A 275 -1.42 -29.43 10.54
C ARG A 275 -0.79 -28.26 9.78
N GLN A 276 -1.20 -28.04 8.54
CA GLN A 276 -0.68 -26.95 7.70
C GLN A 276 -1.00 -25.57 8.30
N ALA A 277 -2.26 -25.37 8.71
CA ALA A 277 -2.67 -24.15 9.41
C ALA A 277 -1.85 -23.92 10.69
N ALA A 278 -1.71 -24.96 11.51
CA ALA A 278 -0.96 -24.89 12.77
C ALA A 278 0.52 -24.53 12.54
N ILE A 279 1.18 -25.12 11.53
CA ILE A 279 2.57 -24.81 11.20
C ILE A 279 2.71 -23.34 10.82
N ILE A 280 1.91 -22.85 9.87
CA ILE A 280 2.00 -21.44 9.41
C ILE A 280 1.73 -20.50 10.58
N THR A 281 0.67 -20.76 11.37
CA THR A 281 0.31 -19.91 12.52
C THR A 281 1.41 -19.89 13.57
N SER A 282 1.97 -21.06 13.95
CA SER A 282 3.02 -21.13 14.97
C SER A 282 4.28 -20.38 14.54
N TYR A 283 4.76 -20.58 13.30
CA TYR A 283 5.92 -19.83 12.80
C TYR A 283 5.64 -18.34 12.68
N LEU A 284 4.46 -17.95 12.23
CA LEU A 284 4.05 -16.55 12.17
C LEU A 284 4.09 -15.89 13.55
N LEU A 285 3.47 -16.53 14.56
CA LEU A 285 3.45 -15.99 15.93
C LEU A 285 4.86 -15.89 16.54
N ILE A 286 5.72 -16.88 16.30
CA ILE A 286 7.12 -16.85 16.76
C ILE A 286 7.86 -15.67 16.10
N LEU A 287 7.72 -15.51 14.78
CA LEU A 287 8.39 -14.43 14.06
C LEU A 287 7.87 -13.05 14.47
N LEU A 288 6.55 -12.89 14.65
CA LEU A 288 5.97 -11.64 15.13
C LEU A 288 6.41 -11.30 16.55
N ALA A 289 6.47 -12.29 17.44
CA ALA A 289 6.96 -12.11 18.80
C ALA A 289 8.45 -11.68 18.80
N LEU A 290 9.28 -12.32 17.96
CA LEU A 290 10.69 -11.96 17.81
C LEU A 290 10.86 -10.55 17.24
N LEU A 291 10.12 -10.19 16.18
CA LEU A 291 10.16 -8.85 15.59
C LEU A 291 9.69 -7.79 16.58
N LEU A 292 8.61 -8.05 17.33
CA LEU A 292 8.13 -7.14 18.37
C LEU A 292 9.16 -6.97 19.49
N MET A 293 9.77 -8.04 19.95
CA MET A 293 10.83 -8.02 20.96
C MET A 293 12.02 -7.18 20.47
N LEU A 294 12.52 -7.43 19.26
CA LEU A 294 13.65 -6.69 18.68
C LEU A 294 13.30 -5.20 18.50
N ALA A 295 12.12 -4.89 17.98
CA ALA A 295 11.68 -3.51 17.76
C ALA A 295 11.55 -2.75 19.10
N THR A 296 10.91 -3.35 20.10
CA THR A 296 10.67 -2.70 21.41
C THR A 296 11.91 -2.60 22.28
N THR A 297 12.89 -3.51 22.15
CA THR A 297 14.20 -3.38 22.79
C THR A 297 15.02 -2.27 22.16
N ALA A 298 14.93 -2.09 20.85
CA ALA A 298 15.58 -0.99 20.15
C ALA A 298 14.93 0.37 20.49
N ASN A 299 13.59 0.43 20.51
CA ASN A 299 12.84 1.65 20.82
C ASN A 299 11.42 1.34 21.31
N ARG A 300 11.12 1.69 22.59
CA ARG A 300 9.78 1.49 23.18
C ARG A 300 8.64 2.17 22.43
N ASN A 301 8.93 3.20 21.64
CA ASN A 301 7.93 3.88 20.80
C ASN A 301 7.30 2.97 19.76
N TYR A 302 7.94 1.85 19.37
CA TYR A 302 7.32 0.86 18.49
C TYR A 302 6.05 0.28 19.08
N PHE A 303 6.06 -0.08 20.37
CA PHE A 303 4.86 -0.60 21.03
C PHE A 303 3.72 0.44 21.02
N VAL A 304 4.06 1.69 21.32
CA VAL A 304 3.08 2.80 21.31
C VAL A 304 2.50 2.98 19.90
N GLY A 305 3.34 3.00 18.87
CA GLY A 305 2.92 3.17 17.48
C GLY A 305 2.05 2.00 16.99
N ILE A 306 2.44 0.76 17.26
CA ILE A 306 1.65 -0.43 16.92
C ILE A 306 0.27 -0.36 17.59
N TYR A 307 0.23 -0.10 18.91
CA TYR A 307 -1.03 0.00 19.64
C TYR A 307 -1.94 1.10 19.09
N ALA A 308 -1.41 2.32 18.91
CA ALA A 308 -2.18 3.48 18.47
C ALA A 308 -2.77 3.32 17.06
N THR A 309 -2.08 2.60 16.17
CA THR A 309 -2.49 2.42 14.78
C THR A 309 -3.29 1.14 14.53
N THR A 310 -3.39 0.24 15.53
CA THR A 310 -4.15 -1.02 15.46
C THR A 310 -5.29 -1.04 16.47
N LEU A 311 -5.02 -1.55 17.68
CA LEU A 311 -6.04 -1.75 18.72
C LEU A 311 -6.58 -0.45 19.31
N GLY A 312 -5.72 0.55 19.46
CA GLY A 312 -6.06 1.88 19.97
C GLY A 312 -6.51 2.86 18.89
N ARG A 313 -6.70 2.40 17.64
CA ARG A 313 -7.12 3.28 16.54
C ARG A 313 -8.49 3.88 16.84
N ARG A 314 -8.57 5.21 16.80
CA ARG A 314 -9.81 5.94 17.04
C ARG A 314 -10.76 5.82 15.85
N THR A 315 -12.06 5.93 16.14
CA THR A 315 -13.07 6.06 15.10
C THR A 315 -12.98 7.42 14.44
N GLY A 316 -13.14 7.44 13.12
CA GLY A 316 -13.27 8.67 12.34
C GLY A 316 -14.72 9.19 12.31
N THR A 317 -15.00 10.06 11.36
CA THR A 317 -16.33 10.70 11.17
C THR A 317 -17.02 10.29 9.86
N THR A 318 -16.35 9.52 9.01
CA THR A 318 -16.90 9.07 7.72
C THR A 318 -18.05 8.08 7.93
N GLY A 319 -19.18 8.30 7.27
CA GLY A 319 -20.33 7.41 7.37
C GLY A 319 -19.99 5.98 6.93
N ALA A 320 -20.44 4.97 7.70
CA ALA A 320 -20.17 3.57 7.35
C ALA A 320 -20.70 3.19 5.95
N LEU A 321 -21.85 3.70 5.55
CA LEU A 321 -22.41 3.48 4.21
C LEU A 321 -21.56 4.12 3.12
N THR A 322 -20.99 5.29 3.36
CA THR A 322 -20.06 5.95 2.43
C THR A 322 -18.82 5.07 2.20
N VAL A 323 -18.21 4.56 3.27
CA VAL A 323 -17.05 3.65 3.20
C VAL A 323 -17.37 2.40 2.36
N LEU A 324 -18.55 1.80 2.59
CA LEU A 324 -18.98 0.62 1.82
C LEU A 324 -19.28 0.95 0.37
N HIS A 325 -19.94 2.08 0.10
CA HIS A 325 -20.24 2.56 -1.25
C HIS A 325 -18.95 2.82 -2.04
N ASP A 326 -17.98 3.52 -1.46
CA ASP A 326 -16.71 3.83 -2.13
C ASP A 326 -15.93 2.55 -2.45
N SER A 327 -15.83 1.63 -1.49
CA SER A 327 -15.19 0.33 -1.72
C SER A 327 -15.87 -0.47 -2.82
N TRP A 328 -17.20 -0.42 -2.89
CA TRP A 328 -17.99 -1.08 -3.93
C TRP A 328 -17.72 -0.44 -5.30
N SER A 329 -17.78 0.87 -5.41
CA SER A 329 -17.58 1.61 -6.67
C SER A 329 -16.23 1.34 -7.33
N TRP A 330 -15.20 1.01 -6.53
CA TRP A 330 -13.87 0.68 -7.04
C TRP A 330 -13.72 -0.78 -7.47
N THR A 331 -14.59 -1.68 -6.97
CA THR A 331 -14.41 -3.14 -7.15
C THR A 331 -15.65 -3.86 -7.63
N GLU A 332 -16.73 -3.17 -8.00
CA GLU A 332 -18.03 -3.74 -8.31
C GLU A 332 -17.99 -4.86 -9.36
N ILE A 333 -17.29 -4.67 -10.48
CA ILE A 333 -17.16 -5.66 -11.54
C ILE A 333 -16.47 -6.92 -11.02
N LEU A 334 -15.40 -6.74 -10.24
CA LEU A 334 -14.68 -7.83 -9.61
C LEU A 334 -15.57 -8.55 -8.58
N ALA A 335 -16.27 -7.81 -7.74
CA ALA A 335 -17.12 -8.34 -6.68
C ALA A 335 -18.29 -9.15 -7.25
N ILE A 336 -19.01 -8.62 -8.25
CA ILE A 336 -20.11 -9.31 -8.92
C ILE A 336 -19.59 -10.60 -9.58
N THR A 337 -18.46 -10.53 -10.27
CA THR A 337 -17.85 -11.70 -10.92
C THR A 337 -17.46 -12.77 -9.90
N ALA A 338 -16.88 -12.37 -8.76
CA ALA A 338 -16.49 -13.29 -7.70
C ALA A 338 -17.70 -13.92 -6.99
N LEU A 339 -18.76 -13.15 -6.72
CA LEU A 339 -20.01 -13.68 -6.14
C LEU A 339 -20.66 -14.71 -7.07
N THR A 340 -20.66 -14.43 -8.39
CA THR A 340 -21.08 -15.41 -9.40
C THR A 340 -20.23 -16.67 -9.33
N GLY A 341 -18.92 -16.55 -9.18
CA GLY A 341 -17.99 -17.67 -9.04
C GLY A 341 -18.24 -18.49 -7.79
N LEU A 342 -18.51 -17.82 -6.67
CA LEU A 342 -18.90 -18.47 -5.43
C LEU A 342 -20.18 -19.30 -5.61
N ALA A 343 -21.22 -18.73 -6.22
CA ALA A 343 -22.47 -19.42 -6.49
C ALA A 343 -22.28 -20.65 -7.43
N VAL A 344 -21.43 -20.52 -8.45
CA VAL A 344 -21.11 -21.63 -9.36
C VAL A 344 -20.42 -22.78 -8.61
N ILE A 345 -19.41 -22.49 -7.77
CA ILE A 345 -18.72 -23.51 -6.95
C ILE A 345 -19.69 -24.20 -6.00
N TRP A 346 -20.63 -23.45 -5.40
CA TRP A 346 -21.63 -23.99 -4.48
C TRP A 346 -22.60 -24.94 -5.18
N ARG A 347 -23.12 -24.55 -6.35
CA ARG A 347 -24.06 -25.35 -7.17
C ARG A 347 -23.44 -26.61 -7.77
N GLN A 348 -22.14 -26.58 -8.08
CA GLN A 348 -21.44 -27.74 -8.65
C GLN A 348 -21.26 -28.89 -7.64
N GLY A 349 -21.73 -28.77 -6.40
CA GLY A 349 -21.68 -29.84 -5.39
C GLY A 349 -20.28 -30.34 -5.03
N ARG A 350 -19.25 -29.53 -5.34
CA ARG A 350 -17.83 -29.93 -5.19
C ARG A 350 -17.43 -30.08 -3.73
N GLU A 351 -16.31 -30.76 -3.53
CA GLU A 351 -15.73 -31.08 -2.21
C GLU A 351 -15.72 -29.92 -1.23
N SER A 352 -15.94 -30.20 0.06
CA SER A 352 -16.02 -29.22 1.14
C SER A 352 -14.80 -28.28 1.21
N GLY A 353 -13.58 -28.79 0.95
CA GLY A 353 -12.37 -27.98 0.94
C GLY A 353 -12.36 -26.91 -0.17
N ARG A 354 -12.94 -27.21 -1.34
CA ARG A 354 -13.04 -26.25 -2.44
C ARG A 354 -14.06 -25.14 -2.17
N ARG A 355 -15.17 -25.47 -1.49
CA ARG A 355 -16.14 -24.48 -1.00
C ARG A 355 -15.53 -23.59 0.07
N ALA A 356 -14.78 -24.18 1.01
CA ALA A 356 -14.06 -23.45 2.04
C ALA A 356 -13.03 -22.48 1.43
N LEU A 357 -12.25 -22.92 0.44
CA LEU A 357 -11.31 -22.06 -0.28
C LEU A 357 -12.03 -20.88 -0.94
N ALA A 358 -13.12 -21.14 -1.67
CA ALA A 358 -13.88 -20.08 -2.33
C ALA A 358 -14.47 -19.08 -1.33
N ALA A 359 -15.02 -19.55 -0.21
CA ALA A 359 -15.53 -18.68 0.85
C ALA A 359 -14.41 -17.83 1.47
N THR A 360 -13.25 -18.42 1.78
CA THR A 360 -12.08 -17.71 2.33
C THR A 360 -11.63 -16.58 1.40
N LEU A 361 -11.51 -16.87 0.10
CA LEU A 361 -11.08 -15.88 -0.89
C LEU A 361 -12.12 -14.79 -1.11
N ALA A 362 -13.42 -15.10 -1.06
CA ALA A 362 -14.50 -14.11 -1.18
C ALA A 362 -14.56 -13.18 0.05
N VAL A 363 -14.44 -13.75 1.26
CA VAL A 363 -14.41 -12.97 2.52
C VAL A 363 -13.25 -11.99 2.55
N ALA A 364 -12.12 -12.33 1.93
CA ALA A 364 -10.96 -11.43 1.86
C ALA A 364 -11.30 -10.04 1.30
N GLY A 365 -12.20 -9.97 0.31
CA GLY A 365 -12.65 -8.69 -0.28
C GLY A 365 -13.50 -7.83 0.66
N LEU A 366 -14.11 -8.44 1.68
CA LEU A 366 -14.97 -7.74 2.63
C LEU A 366 -14.22 -7.22 3.86
N LEU A 367 -13.01 -7.73 4.14
CA LEU A 367 -12.29 -7.44 5.39
C LEU A 367 -11.98 -5.95 5.57
N ALA A 368 -11.42 -5.29 4.55
CA ALA A 368 -11.12 -3.86 4.62
C ALA A 368 -12.39 -3.01 4.67
N PRO A 369 -13.35 -3.14 3.74
CA PRO A 369 -14.57 -2.35 3.77
C PRO A 369 -15.32 -2.44 5.11
N LEU A 370 -15.51 -3.66 5.64
CA LEU A 370 -16.21 -3.86 6.90
C LEU A 370 -15.43 -3.31 8.10
N ASN A 371 -14.11 -3.53 8.16
CA ASN A 371 -13.30 -3.00 9.25
C ASN A 371 -13.27 -1.46 9.25
N GLN A 372 -13.15 -0.83 8.08
CA GLN A 372 -13.10 0.63 8.00
C GLN A 372 -14.49 1.27 8.15
N ALA A 373 -15.56 0.62 7.70
CA ALA A 373 -16.92 1.03 8.01
C ALA A 373 -17.18 1.00 9.54
N ARG A 374 -16.71 -0.05 10.24
CA ARG A 374 -16.75 -0.14 11.71
C ARG A 374 -15.98 0.98 12.40
N LEU A 375 -14.87 1.41 11.81
CA LEU A 375 -14.02 2.48 12.34
C LEU A 375 -14.45 3.88 11.86
N HIS A 376 -15.48 3.98 11.04
CA HIS A 376 -15.94 5.24 10.46
C HIS A 376 -14.81 6.04 9.79
N THR A 377 -13.94 5.36 8.99
CA THR A 377 -12.78 6.00 8.38
C THR A 377 -12.58 5.54 6.94
N ASP A 378 -12.27 6.47 6.07
CA ASP A 378 -11.85 6.26 4.67
C ASP A 378 -10.33 6.34 4.48
N VAL A 379 -9.61 6.67 5.55
CA VAL A 379 -8.13 6.77 5.53
C VAL A 379 -7.51 5.46 5.06
N SER A 380 -6.79 5.51 3.95
CA SER A 380 -6.18 4.35 3.27
C SER A 380 -7.18 3.31 2.74
N LEU A 381 -8.49 3.63 2.65
CA LEU A 381 -9.53 2.69 2.23
C LEU A 381 -9.22 2.08 0.86
N ILE A 382 -8.87 2.91 -0.13
CA ILE A 382 -8.54 2.44 -1.48
C ILE A 382 -7.40 1.43 -1.49
N LYS A 383 -6.33 1.69 -0.72
CA LYS A 383 -5.16 0.81 -0.62
C LYS A 383 -5.52 -0.53 0.03
N HIS A 384 -6.30 -0.50 1.11
CA HIS A 384 -6.74 -1.72 1.81
C HIS A 384 -7.78 -2.52 1.02
N THR A 385 -8.64 -1.87 0.25
CA THR A 385 -9.60 -2.54 -0.64
C THR A 385 -8.87 -3.38 -1.70
N ASP A 386 -7.74 -2.90 -2.23
CA ASP A 386 -6.95 -3.65 -3.20
C ASP A 386 -6.29 -4.91 -2.60
N TYR A 387 -5.94 -4.91 -1.31
CA TYR A 387 -5.45 -6.13 -0.64
C TYR A 387 -6.49 -7.27 -0.71
N GLY A 388 -7.76 -6.94 -0.42
CA GLY A 388 -8.87 -7.90 -0.55
C GLY A 388 -9.16 -8.28 -1.99
N ALA A 389 -9.11 -7.31 -2.90
CA ALA A 389 -9.36 -7.49 -4.34
C ALA A 389 -8.40 -8.50 -4.97
N TRP A 390 -7.13 -8.54 -4.56
CA TRP A 390 -6.15 -9.52 -5.01
C TRP A 390 -6.62 -10.97 -4.78
N PHE A 391 -7.13 -11.28 -3.60
CA PHE A 391 -7.66 -12.61 -3.27
C PHE A 391 -8.97 -12.91 -4.01
N THR A 392 -9.85 -11.92 -4.07
CA THR A 392 -11.16 -12.04 -4.71
C THR A 392 -11.03 -12.27 -6.22
N ALA A 393 -10.00 -11.69 -6.87
CA ALA A 393 -9.70 -11.88 -8.28
C ALA A 393 -9.44 -13.34 -8.65
N ILE A 394 -8.94 -14.18 -7.74
CA ILE A 394 -8.73 -15.61 -7.96
C ILE A 394 -10.06 -16.32 -8.31
N ILE A 395 -11.13 -15.98 -7.58
CA ILE A 395 -12.48 -16.57 -7.83
C ILE A 395 -13.08 -15.97 -9.10
N ALA A 396 -12.93 -14.67 -9.33
CA ALA A 396 -13.41 -14.02 -10.53
C ALA A 396 -12.79 -14.65 -11.79
N GLY A 397 -11.48 -14.89 -11.80
CA GLY A 397 -10.80 -15.56 -12.90
C GLY A 397 -11.27 -17.00 -13.10
N TYR A 398 -11.57 -17.72 -11.99
CA TYR A 398 -12.14 -19.06 -12.08
C TYR A 398 -13.48 -19.05 -12.81
N VAL A 399 -14.45 -18.23 -12.41
CA VAL A 399 -15.78 -18.23 -13.06
C VAL A 399 -15.71 -17.77 -14.51
N MET A 400 -14.90 -16.76 -14.82
CA MET A 400 -14.67 -16.34 -16.20
C MET A 400 -14.16 -17.51 -17.06
N SER A 401 -13.24 -18.32 -16.52
CA SER A 401 -12.74 -19.50 -17.23
C SER A 401 -13.80 -20.59 -17.41
N GLU A 402 -14.72 -20.77 -16.44
CA GLU A 402 -15.84 -21.70 -16.53
C GLU A 402 -16.88 -21.26 -17.57
N LEU A 403 -17.19 -19.96 -17.62
CA LEU A 403 -18.12 -19.39 -18.62
C LEU A 403 -17.62 -19.60 -20.05
N MET A 404 -16.31 -19.62 -20.25
CA MET A 404 -15.68 -19.89 -21.55
C MET A 404 -15.62 -21.40 -21.91
N LYS A 405 -16.14 -22.29 -21.08
CA LYS A 405 -16.32 -23.72 -21.42
C LYS A 405 -17.64 -23.91 -22.17
N GLY A 406 -17.63 -24.68 -23.25
CA GLY A 406 -18.82 -24.97 -24.03
C GLY A 406 -18.55 -24.98 -25.52
N GLY A 407 -19.63 -25.01 -26.33
CA GLY A 407 -19.58 -24.93 -27.81
C GLY A 407 -19.07 -23.57 -28.30
N TRP A 408 -18.75 -23.51 -29.60
CA TRP A 408 -18.20 -22.31 -30.25
C TRP A 408 -18.97 -21.01 -29.97
N PRO A 409 -20.33 -20.96 -30.17
CA PRO A 409 -21.06 -19.71 -29.96
C PRO A 409 -20.94 -19.19 -28.51
N ARG A 410 -21.05 -20.10 -27.54
CA ARG A 410 -20.94 -19.74 -26.10
C ARG A 410 -19.55 -19.21 -25.76
N ARG A 411 -18.50 -19.78 -26.34
CA ARG A 411 -17.12 -19.32 -26.12
C ARG A 411 -16.89 -17.90 -26.64
N VAL A 412 -17.43 -17.61 -27.83
CA VAL A 412 -17.33 -16.28 -28.44
C VAL A 412 -18.04 -15.24 -27.60
N ILE A 413 -19.30 -15.51 -27.21
CA ILE A 413 -20.08 -14.58 -26.37
C ILE A 413 -19.38 -14.37 -25.01
N ALA A 414 -18.98 -15.44 -24.33
CA ALA A 414 -18.28 -15.34 -23.04
C ALA A 414 -16.93 -14.62 -23.17
N GLY A 415 -16.18 -14.88 -24.24
CA GLY A 415 -14.92 -14.20 -24.54
C GLY A 415 -15.12 -12.70 -24.77
N ALA A 416 -16.11 -12.32 -25.56
CA ALA A 416 -16.47 -10.91 -25.79
C ALA A 416 -16.91 -10.22 -24.49
N ALA A 417 -17.71 -10.89 -23.66
CA ALA A 417 -18.11 -10.36 -22.35
C ALA A 417 -16.91 -10.15 -21.41
N VAL A 418 -15.98 -11.12 -21.34
CA VAL A 418 -14.76 -11.00 -20.53
C VAL A 418 -13.87 -9.85 -21.00
N VAL A 419 -13.65 -9.72 -22.32
CA VAL A 419 -12.90 -8.61 -22.90
C VAL A 419 -13.60 -7.28 -22.59
N GLY A 420 -14.91 -7.20 -22.80
CA GLY A 420 -15.71 -6.01 -22.50
C GLY A 420 -15.58 -5.60 -21.02
N CYS A 421 -15.78 -6.54 -20.09
CA CYS A 421 -15.60 -6.28 -18.66
C CYS A 421 -14.18 -5.79 -18.31
N THR A 422 -13.14 -6.41 -18.89
CA THR A 422 -11.76 -6.01 -18.63
C THR A 422 -11.44 -4.63 -19.19
N VAL A 423 -11.92 -4.31 -20.40
CA VAL A 423 -11.75 -2.98 -21.02
C VAL A 423 -12.50 -1.91 -20.24
N CYS A 424 -13.76 -2.16 -19.86
CA CYS A 424 -14.53 -1.25 -19.01
C CYS A 424 -13.83 -1.02 -17.67
N SER A 425 -13.36 -2.09 -17.01
CA SER A 425 -12.58 -1.98 -15.78
C SER A 425 -11.29 -1.16 -15.96
N ALA A 426 -10.61 -1.29 -17.12
CA ALA A 426 -9.40 -0.54 -17.41
C ALA A 426 -9.69 0.96 -17.57
N VAL A 427 -10.75 1.32 -18.30
CA VAL A 427 -11.15 2.72 -18.51
C VAL A 427 -11.58 3.35 -17.20
N ILE A 428 -12.51 2.71 -16.47
CA ILE A 428 -13.01 3.18 -15.18
C ILE A 428 -11.86 3.25 -14.18
N GLY A 429 -11.05 2.19 -14.08
CA GLY A 429 -9.94 2.11 -13.14
C GLY A 429 -8.87 3.17 -13.38
N TYR A 430 -8.55 3.48 -14.66
CA TYR A 430 -7.61 4.55 -14.97
C TYR A 430 -8.18 5.92 -14.61
N GLN A 431 -9.46 6.18 -14.89
CA GLN A 431 -10.14 7.43 -14.50
C GLN A 431 -10.17 7.58 -12.97
N GLN A 432 -10.48 6.52 -12.23
CA GLN A 432 -10.43 6.50 -10.76
C GLN A 432 -9.02 6.80 -10.25
N ALA A 433 -8.00 6.08 -10.75
CA ALA A 433 -6.62 6.29 -10.36
C ALA A 433 -6.16 7.73 -10.67
N GLN A 434 -6.50 8.28 -11.84
CA GLN A 434 -6.22 9.66 -12.19
C GLN A 434 -6.92 10.65 -11.25
N GLY A 435 -8.20 10.40 -10.91
CA GLY A 435 -8.98 11.22 -9.97
C GLY A 435 -8.33 11.33 -8.59
N PHE A 436 -7.70 10.26 -8.10
CA PHE A 436 -6.98 10.31 -6.83
C PHE A 436 -5.85 11.33 -6.81
N TYR A 437 -5.12 11.49 -7.91
CA TYR A 437 -4.02 12.48 -8.00
C TYR A 437 -4.52 13.93 -8.00
N HIS A 438 -5.82 14.15 -8.17
CA HIS A 438 -6.44 15.47 -8.02
C HIS A 438 -7.06 15.71 -6.64
N SER A 439 -7.00 14.73 -5.74
CA SER A 439 -7.60 14.84 -4.39
C SER A 439 -6.76 15.66 -3.41
N TRP A 440 -5.52 16.00 -3.74
CA TRP A 440 -4.66 16.86 -2.95
C TRP A 440 -4.04 17.99 -3.79
N PRO A 441 -3.73 19.14 -3.16
CA PRO A 441 -3.22 20.31 -3.89
C PRO A 441 -1.82 20.07 -4.46
N ASN A 442 -1.53 20.71 -5.60
CA ASN A 442 -0.19 20.79 -6.13
C ASN A 442 0.60 21.87 -5.40
N VAL A 443 1.63 21.47 -4.68
CA VAL A 443 2.40 22.39 -3.81
C VAL A 443 3.54 23.13 -4.52
N THR A 444 3.73 22.97 -5.83
CA THR A 444 4.85 23.56 -6.59
C THR A 444 4.97 25.07 -6.36
N ARG A 445 3.84 25.80 -6.39
CA ARG A 445 3.85 27.28 -6.22
C ARG A 445 4.19 27.69 -4.80
N VAL A 446 3.62 27.04 -3.77
CA VAL A 446 3.95 27.37 -2.38
C VAL A 446 5.40 27.01 -2.05
N LEU A 447 5.94 25.95 -2.62
CA LEU A 447 7.37 25.61 -2.49
C LEU A 447 8.27 26.70 -3.07
N ALA A 448 7.90 27.30 -4.22
CA ALA A 448 8.66 28.41 -4.81
C ALA A 448 8.66 29.65 -3.89
N ILE A 449 7.53 29.96 -3.25
CA ILE A 449 7.41 31.06 -2.28
C ILE A 449 8.25 30.77 -1.04
N LEU A 450 8.16 29.56 -0.48
CA LEU A 450 8.81 29.20 0.79
C LEU A 450 10.33 28.99 0.67
N ARG A 451 10.82 28.50 -0.46
CA ARG A 451 12.25 28.13 -0.64
C ARG A 451 13.25 29.20 -0.19
N PRO A 452 13.15 30.48 -0.59
CA PRO A 452 14.07 31.51 -0.14
C PRO A 452 13.91 31.91 1.33
N MET A 453 12.78 31.54 1.96
CA MET A 453 12.45 31.91 3.34
C MET A 453 12.88 30.86 4.35
N VAL A 454 12.66 29.58 4.05
CA VAL A 454 13.00 28.47 4.94
C VAL A 454 14.50 28.45 5.26
N THR A 455 15.36 28.77 4.28
CA THR A 455 16.82 28.84 4.48
C THR A 455 17.25 30.02 5.35
N LYS A 456 16.52 31.15 5.27
CA LYS A 456 16.83 32.38 6.01
C LYS A 456 16.19 32.44 7.40
N THR A 457 15.18 31.61 7.65
CA THR A 457 14.45 31.60 8.93
C THR A 457 15.19 30.76 9.95
N HIS A 458 15.68 31.38 11.01
CA HIS A 458 16.38 30.70 12.11
C HIS A 458 15.46 30.32 13.30
N GLY A 459 14.19 30.73 13.28
CA GLY A 459 13.20 30.48 14.33
C GLY A 459 12.21 29.36 13.98
N PRO A 460 11.27 29.10 14.90
CA PRO A 460 10.19 28.13 14.69
C PRO A 460 9.30 28.50 13.49
N MET A 461 8.85 27.47 12.77
CA MET A 461 7.97 27.60 11.60
C MET A 461 6.70 26.79 11.84
N LEU A 462 5.55 27.31 11.40
CA LEU A 462 4.27 26.60 11.38
C LEU A 462 3.92 26.31 9.93
N LEU A 463 4.03 25.05 9.54
CA LEU A 463 3.76 24.60 8.18
C LEU A 463 2.65 23.52 8.24
N GLN A 464 1.58 23.76 7.51
CA GLN A 464 0.53 22.74 7.40
C GLN A 464 1.03 21.58 6.54
N ASN A 465 0.78 20.33 7.00
CA ASN A 465 1.33 19.12 6.40
C ASN A 465 2.87 19.16 6.29
N PRO A 466 3.59 19.28 7.41
CA PRO A 466 5.02 19.56 7.45
C PRO A 466 5.87 18.56 6.66
N ALA A 467 5.47 17.28 6.61
CA ALA A 467 6.21 16.23 5.92
C ALA A 467 6.44 16.55 4.44
N ILE A 468 5.48 17.21 3.78
CA ILE A 468 5.61 17.64 2.39
C ILE A 468 6.79 18.62 2.24
N PHE A 469 6.85 19.61 3.11
CA PHE A 469 7.91 20.63 3.07
C PHE A 469 9.25 20.07 3.54
N GLU A 470 9.24 19.19 4.56
CA GLU A 470 10.42 18.48 5.04
C GLU A 470 11.07 17.65 3.92
N TYR A 471 10.26 16.97 3.11
CA TYR A 471 10.73 16.22 1.94
C TYR A 471 11.31 17.13 0.86
N TYR A 472 10.54 18.12 0.36
CA TYR A 472 10.98 18.94 -0.78
C TYR A 472 12.14 19.88 -0.45
N PHE A 473 12.27 20.31 0.81
CA PHE A 473 13.39 21.13 1.25
C PHE A 473 14.56 20.31 1.79
N LYS A 474 14.45 18.97 1.77
CA LYS A 474 15.46 18.04 2.27
C LYS A 474 15.89 18.39 3.70
N ILE A 475 14.88 18.64 4.56
CA ILE A 475 15.13 19.08 5.94
C ILE A 475 15.81 17.95 6.72
N GLY A 476 17.02 18.23 7.21
CA GLY A 476 17.78 17.38 8.11
C GLY A 476 17.47 17.68 9.58
N PRO A 477 18.48 17.91 10.44
CA PRO A 477 18.30 18.15 11.89
C PRO A 477 17.38 19.34 12.24
N GLN A 478 17.14 20.24 11.28
CA GLN A 478 16.26 21.41 11.44
C GLN A 478 14.78 21.06 11.58
N TRP A 479 14.37 19.80 11.36
CA TRP A 479 12.99 19.34 11.54
C TRP A 479 12.43 19.74 12.92
N LYS A 480 13.28 19.89 13.94
CA LYS A 480 12.90 20.35 15.27
C LYS A 480 12.27 21.75 15.30
N ARG A 481 12.47 22.56 14.27
CA ARG A 481 11.93 23.92 14.15
C ARG A 481 10.58 23.96 13.42
N ILE A 482 10.18 22.86 12.80
CA ILE A 482 8.94 22.80 12.02
C ILE A 482 7.84 22.23 12.90
N THR A 483 6.75 22.98 13.02
CA THR A 483 5.53 22.61 13.74
C THR A 483 4.43 22.31 12.72
N GLY A 484 3.73 21.21 12.89
CA GLY A 484 2.55 20.83 12.13
C GLY A 484 1.24 21.14 12.87
N GLN A 485 0.13 20.61 12.37
CA GLN A 485 -1.21 20.88 12.89
C GLN A 485 -1.57 20.13 14.18
N ASN A 486 -0.85 19.08 14.54
CA ASN A 486 -1.19 18.21 15.68
C ASN A 486 -0.31 18.44 16.90
N SER A 487 0.83 19.10 16.74
CA SER A 487 1.78 19.32 17.82
C SER A 487 2.62 20.59 17.65
N ILE A 488 2.95 21.25 18.75
CA ILE A 488 3.83 22.41 18.77
C ILE A 488 5.21 21.98 19.26
N ARG A 489 6.20 22.15 18.42
CA ARG A 489 7.61 21.88 18.76
C ARG A 489 8.23 23.15 19.36
N LEU A 490 8.73 23.05 20.57
CA LEU A 490 9.40 24.15 21.28
C LEU A 490 10.88 24.22 20.90
N ALA A 491 11.45 25.42 20.97
CA ALA A 491 12.88 25.63 20.73
C ALA A 491 13.78 24.79 21.67
N SER A 492 13.28 24.42 22.85
CA SER A 492 13.92 23.49 23.80
C SER A 492 13.97 22.04 23.30
N GLY A 493 13.36 21.70 22.16
CA GLY A 493 13.21 20.33 21.65
C GLY A 493 12.05 19.56 22.29
N ARG A 494 11.32 20.16 23.25
CA ARG A 494 10.11 19.57 23.81
C ARG A 494 8.94 19.79 22.86
N THR A 495 8.10 18.79 22.72
CA THR A 495 6.90 18.84 21.90
C THR A 495 5.66 18.87 22.79
N ILE A 496 4.71 19.72 22.46
CA ILE A 496 3.42 19.81 23.13
C ILE A 496 2.39 19.20 22.19
N ALA A 497 1.77 18.09 22.58
CA ALA A 497 0.62 17.53 21.86
C ALA A 497 -0.54 18.50 21.96
N VAL A 498 -1.13 18.84 20.82
CA VAL A 498 -2.26 19.78 20.75
C VAL A 498 -3.54 19.06 20.40
N ALA A 499 -3.43 18.07 19.54
CA ALA A 499 -4.57 17.27 19.09
C ALA A 499 -4.20 15.79 19.03
N PRO A 500 -5.17 14.90 19.21
CA PRO A 500 -4.92 13.48 19.00
C PRO A 500 -4.52 13.19 17.56
N VAL A 501 -3.71 12.17 17.40
CA VAL A 501 -3.33 11.65 16.08
C VAL A 501 -4.57 11.28 15.27
N GLY A 502 -4.61 11.74 14.02
CA GLY A 502 -5.74 11.49 13.12
C GLY A 502 -7.00 12.32 13.40
N SER A 503 -6.90 13.32 14.30
CA SER A 503 -7.95 14.33 14.48
C SER A 503 -7.56 15.64 13.78
N GLU A 504 -8.56 16.45 13.46
CA GLU A 504 -8.34 17.84 13.06
C GLU A 504 -7.63 18.61 14.18
N GLY A 505 -6.70 19.50 13.79
CA GLY A 505 -5.96 20.32 14.75
C GLY A 505 -6.90 21.21 15.58
N ILE A 506 -6.51 21.49 16.81
CA ILE A 506 -7.22 22.44 17.69
C ILE A 506 -6.53 23.80 17.59
N PRO A 507 -7.20 24.88 17.11
CA PRO A 507 -6.53 26.17 16.87
C PRO A 507 -6.12 26.90 18.15
N GLY A 508 -6.83 26.69 19.27
CA GLY A 508 -6.65 27.43 20.52
C GLY A 508 -5.20 27.54 21.00
N PRO A 509 -4.47 26.45 21.20
CA PRO A 509 -3.07 26.50 21.63
C PRO A 509 -2.16 27.26 20.65
N TYR A 510 -2.37 27.10 19.34
CA TYR A 510 -1.57 27.80 18.32
C TYR A 510 -1.79 29.30 18.34
N LEU A 511 -3.02 29.77 18.61
CA LEU A 511 -3.34 31.19 18.72
C LEU A 511 -2.52 31.90 19.81
N ALA A 512 -2.24 31.22 20.93
CA ALA A 512 -1.38 31.77 21.98
C ALA A 512 0.07 31.98 21.48
N PHE A 513 0.62 31.00 20.77
CA PHE A 513 1.96 31.07 20.19
C PHE A 513 2.06 32.11 19.05
N VAL A 514 1.01 32.23 18.23
CA VAL A 514 0.91 33.27 17.19
C VAL A 514 0.95 34.66 17.84
N ARG A 515 0.10 34.93 18.84
CA ARG A 515 0.07 36.22 19.55
C ARG A 515 1.38 36.55 20.23
N ALA A 516 2.13 35.53 20.69
CA ALA A 516 3.45 35.70 21.26
C ALA A 516 4.57 35.92 20.22
N GLY A 517 4.25 35.93 18.91
CA GLY A 517 5.23 36.05 17.85
C GLY A 517 6.23 34.90 17.78
N TYR A 518 5.83 33.73 18.26
CA TYR A 518 6.71 32.55 18.35
C TYR A 518 7.14 32.06 16.98
N PHE A 519 6.19 31.86 16.06
CA PHE A 519 6.48 31.41 14.71
C PHE A 519 7.03 32.55 13.85
N LYS A 520 8.16 32.30 13.19
CA LYS A 520 8.82 33.27 12.33
C LYS A 520 8.42 33.15 10.86
N LEU A 521 7.91 32.00 10.47
CA LEU A 521 7.36 31.70 9.16
C LEU A 521 6.12 30.83 9.35
N ILE A 522 5.02 31.20 8.69
CA ILE A 522 3.76 30.46 8.75
C ILE A 522 3.29 30.20 7.33
N ALA A 523 2.88 28.97 7.02
CA ALA A 523 2.20 28.61 5.78
C ALA A 523 1.01 27.72 6.09
N LEU A 524 -0.19 28.21 5.85
CA LEU A 524 -1.45 27.51 6.12
C LEU A 524 -2.34 27.54 4.87
N ASN A 525 -3.15 26.49 4.71
CA ASN A 525 -4.23 26.50 3.73
C ASN A 525 -5.36 27.44 4.21
N ASN A 526 -6.07 28.07 3.28
CA ASN A 526 -7.19 28.93 3.56
C ASN A 526 -8.48 28.38 2.95
N TYR A 527 -8.97 27.28 3.49
CA TYR A 527 -10.23 26.66 3.06
C TYR A 527 -11.46 27.21 3.79
N GLY A 528 -11.35 28.40 4.39
CA GLY A 528 -12.47 29.16 4.93
C GLY A 528 -13.19 28.54 6.14
N ASP A 529 -13.85 27.43 5.91
CA ASP A 529 -14.67 26.73 6.91
C ASP A 529 -13.91 25.64 7.68
N ASP A 530 -12.61 25.47 7.44
CA ASP A 530 -11.80 24.52 8.18
C ASP A 530 -11.73 24.92 9.65
N PRO A 531 -12.11 24.02 10.60
CA PRO A 531 -12.12 24.32 12.03
C PRO A 531 -10.75 24.68 12.60
N TYR A 532 -9.68 24.18 12.00
CA TYR A 532 -8.31 24.49 12.42
C TYR A 532 -7.75 25.73 11.70
N ASP A 533 -7.81 25.75 10.37
CA ASP A 533 -7.18 26.78 9.54
C ASP A 533 -7.91 28.12 9.62
N GLY A 534 -9.23 28.11 9.52
CA GLY A 534 -10.03 29.33 9.46
C GLY A 534 -9.79 30.29 10.63
N PRO A 535 -9.83 29.85 11.90
CA PRO A 535 -9.51 30.70 13.04
C PRO A 535 -8.06 31.21 13.06
N LEU A 536 -7.10 30.38 12.69
CA LEU A 536 -5.68 30.74 12.64
C LEU A 536 -5.42 31.77 11.56
N VAL A 537 -5.88 31.53 10.32
CA VAL A 537 -5.75 32.47 9.21
C VAL A 537 -6.34 33.84 9.55
N ARG A 538 -7.55 33.86 10.14
CA ARG A 538 -8.17 35.13 10.58
C ARG A 538 -7.36 35.85 11.65
N ALA A 539 -6.81 35.12 12.61
CA ALA A 539 -6.01 35.72 13.69
C ALA A 539 -4.67 36.27 13.17
N ILE A 540 -3.97 35.51 12.33
CA ILE A 540 -2.68 35.90 11.76
C ILE A 540 -2.85 37.10 10.83
N SER A 541 -3.88 37.10 9.96
CA SER A 541 -4.14 38.21 9.02
C SER A 541 -4.54 39.52 9.71
N ARG A 542 -5.01 39.48 10.97
CA ARG A 542 -5.32 40.66 11.78
C ARG A 542 -4.16 41.15 12.64
N ASP A 543 -3.13 40.34 12.81
CA ASP A 543 -1.96 40.71 13.61
C ASP A 543 -0.93 41.45 12.74
N PRO A 544 -0.69 42.76 12.96
CA PRO A 544 0.21 43.57 12.15
C PRO A 544 1.69 43.12 12.26
N ALA A 545 2.01 42.25 13.23
CA ALA A 545 3.35 41.66 13.33
C ALA A 545 3.60 40.56 12.30
N TYR A 546 2.53 40.04 11.66
CA TYR A 546 2.66 39.06 10.58
C TYR A 546 2.35 39.71 9.23
N VAL A 547 3.33 39.68 8.35
CA VAL A 547 3.21 40.26 7.00
C VAL A 547 3.03 39.13 6.00
N GLU A 548 1.93 39.17 5.24
CA GLU A 548 1.72 38.26 4.12
C GLU A 548 2.79 38.53 3.06
N VAL A 549 3.48 37.45 2.65
CA VAL A 549 4.59 37.50 1.68
C VAL A 549 4.29 36.71 0.41
N GLY A 550 3.20 35.96 0.41
CA GLY A 550 2.74 35.25 -0.77
C GLY A 550 1.47 34.46 -0.53
N ARG A 551 0.78 34.19 -1.65
CA ARG A 551 -0.46 33.43 -1.68
C ARG A 551 -0.50 32.56 -2.92
N THR A 552 -1.12 31.37 -2.80
CA THR A 552 -1.40 30.51 -3.96
C THR A 552 -2.88 30.51 -4.30
N LEU A 553 -3.22 30.04 -5.49
CA LEU A 553 -4.61 29.90 -5.93
C LEU A 553 -5.28 28.65 -5.32
N TRP A 554 -6.59 28.55 -5.42
CA TRP A 554 -7.38 27.42 -4.92
C TRP A 554 -6.88 26.07 -5.42
N GLN A 555 -6.61 25.97 -6.73
CA GLN A 555 -6.07 24.75 -7.36
C GLN A 555 -4.68 24.34 -6.89
N ASP A 556 -3.91 25.28 -6.31
CA ASP A 556 -2.59 25.08 -5.74
C ASP A 556 -2.63 25.00 -4.20
N GLY A 557 -3.77 24.65 -3.62
CA GLY A 557 -3.98 24.45 -2.19
C GLY A 557 -4.34 25.69 -1.39
N ASN A 558 -4.58 26.83 -2.05
CA ASN A 558 -4.98 28.09 -1.40
C ASN A 558 -4.11 28.44 -0.18
N PHE A 559 -2.79 28.26 -0.28
CA PHE A 559 -1.87 28.58 0.81
C PHE A 559 -1.70 30.09 0.94
N ILE A 560 -1.62 30.56 2.19
CA ILE A 560 -1.16 31.89 2.54
C ILE A 560 0.12 31.75 3.34
N VAL A 561 1.12 32.56 3.03
CA VAL A 561 2.44 32.55 3.67
C VAL A 561 2.69 33.88 4.34
N TRP A 562 3.04 33.85 5.64
CA TRP A 562 3.37 35.03 6.44
C TRP A 562 4.76 34.91 7.04
N THR A 563 5.41 36.07 7.19
CA THR A 563 6.64 36.23 7.97
C THR A 563 6.39 37.15 9.16
N TYR A 564 7.01 36.82 10.29
CA TYR A 564 6.95 37.65 11.48
C TYR A 564 7.92 38.82 11.38
N LYS A 565 7.44 40.03 11.57
CA LYS A 565 8.23 41.26 11.73
C LYS A 565 7.96 41.83 13.11
N PRO A 566 8.96 41.83 14.03
CA PRO A 566 8.75 42.41 15.34
C PRO A 566 8.35 43.89 15.21
N ARG A 567 7.41 44.33 16.03
CA ARG A 567 7.11 45.76 16.14
C ARG A 567 8.38 46.48 16.60
N ARG A 568 8.83 47.47 15.84
CA ARG A 568 9.90 48.40 16.26
C ARG A 568 9.42 49.26 17.41
#